data_d37ea0b44ae83c6deeec2f9ae2be6bf1
#
_entry.id   d37ea0b44ae83c6deeec2f9ae2be6bf1
#
_cell.length_a   1.000
_cell.length_b   1.000
_cell.length_c   1.000
_cell.angle_alpha   90.00
_cell.angle_beta   90.00
_cell.angle_gamma   90.00
#
_symmetry.space_group_name_H-M   'P 1'
#
loop_
_entity.id
_entity.type
_entity.pdbx_description
1 polymer ?
#
loop_
_entity_poly.entity_id
_entity_poly.type
_entity_poly.pdbx_seq_one_letter_code
_entity_poly.pdbx_strand_id
1 'polypeptide(L)'
;MICILEPYFNGPNFFLCQKKKKSQPPSPLLGSTRRPSASLRPRELAEMVAHRFHQYQVVGRALPTPTDEHPKIYRMKLWATNEVRAKSKFWYFLRKLKKVKKSNGQMLAINEIFERNPTTIKNYGIWLRYQSRTGYHNMYKEYRDTTLNGAVEQMYNEMASRHRVRSPCIQIIKTATVHFKLCKRDNTKQFHNSEIKFPLVYRKVRPPTRKLRTTFKASRPNLFM
;
A
#
# COMPACT_ATOMS: atom_id res chain seq x y z
N MET A 1 6.31 5.10 11.95
CA MET A 1 7.59 5.82 12.07
C MET A 1 7.28 7.30 12.02
N ILE A 2 7.46 8.00 13.13
CA ILE A 2 7.33 9.45 13.21
C ILE A 2 8.73 9.98 12.91
N CYS A 3 8.95 10.51 11.70
CA CYS A 3 10.17 11.24 11.39
C CYS A 3 9.94 12.69 11.77
N ILE A 4 10.73 13.18 12.70
CA ILE A 4 10.87 14.59 13.02
C ILE A 4 11.83 15.14 11.96
N LEU A 5 11.35 16.07 11.12
CA LEU A 5 12.23 16.79 10.20
C LEU A 5 12.88 17.93 10.98
N GLU A 6 14.18 17.87 11.13
CA GLU A 6 14.97 19.04 11.56
C GLU A 6 15.03 20.08 10.43
N PRO A 7 15.04 21.39 10.77
CA PRO A 7 15.10 22.44 9.76
C PRO A 7 16.56 22.64 9.31
N TYR A 8 16.89 22.25 8.08
CA TYR A 8 18.09 22.75 7.41
C TYR A 8 17.74 24.03 6.66
N PHE A 9 18.27 25.11 7.17
CA PHE A 9 18.39 26.41 6.49
C PHE A 9 19.66 26.40 5.67
N ASN A 10 19.60 26.71 4.36
CA ASN A 10 20.60 27.52 3.69
C ASN A 10 20.17 27.92 2.27
N GLY A 11 20.08 29.22 2.07
CA GLY A 11 20.60 30.06 0.99
C GLY A 11 19.88 30.07 -0.38
N PRO A 12 19.67 31.28 -0.91
CA PRO A 12 18.98 31.47 -2.18
C PRO A 12 19.97 31.40 -3.37
N ASN A 13 19.72 30.54 -4.32
CA ASN A 13 20.31 30.68 -5.65
C ASN A 13 19.23 30.88 -6.69
N PHE A 14 19.07 32.13 -7.11
CA PHE A 14 18.36 32.55 -8.30
C PHE A 14 19.11 32.03 -9.54
N PHE A 15 18.53 31.10 -10.27
CA PHE A 15 18.92 30.82 -11.64
C PHE A 15 17.80 31.30 -12.57
N LEU A 16 18.08 32.38 -13.27
CA LEU A 16 17.34 32.89 -14.40
C LEU A 16 17.41 31.86 -15.54
N CYS A 17 16.30 31.21 -15.85
CA CYS A 17 16.19 30.34 -17.03
C CYS A 17 15.64 31.14 -18.20
N GLN A 18 16.55 31.52 -19.14
CA GLN A 18 16.23 32.15 -20.39
C GLN A 18 15.42 31.21 -21.30
N LYS A 19 14.27 31.68 -21.76
CA LYS A 19 13.43 31.02 -22.76
C LYS A 19 14.09 31.06 -24.14
N LYS A 20 14.61 29.96 -24.65
CA LYS A 20 14.93 29.78 -26.08
C LYS A 20 13.67 29.38 -26.84
N LYS A 21 13.22 30.26 -27.76
CA LYS A 21 12.21 29.96 -28.79
C LYS A 21 12.76 28.86 -29.68
N LYS A 22 12.08 27.72 -29.80
CA LYS A 22 12.32 26.71 -30.84
C LYS A 22 11.26 26.84 -31.91
N SER A 23 11.74 27.00 -33.15
CA SER A 23 11.04 27.01 -34.43
C SER A 23 10.29 25.69 -34.68
N GLN A 24 9.06 25.80 -35.21
CA GLN A 24 8.24 24.65 -35.63
C GLN A 24 8.82 24.03 -36.93
N PRO A 25 8.84 22.71 -37.05
CA PRO A 25 9.05 22.03 -38.33
C PRO A 25 7.72 21.84 -39.09
N PRO A 26 7.76 21.70 -40.40
CA PRO A 26 6.59 21.64 -41.28
C PRO A 26 5.86 20.29 -41.21
N SER A 27 4.55 20.33 -41.51
CA SER A 27 3.62 19.21 -41.54
C SER A 27 3.98 18.20 -42.66
N PRO A 28 3.96 16.89 -42.39
CA PRO A 28 3.92 15.91 -43.47
C PRO A 28 2.49 15.45 -43.79
N LEU A 29 2.30 15.24 -45.06
CA LEU A 29 1.12 14.84 -45.81
C LEU A 29 0.47 13.52 -45.34
N LEU A 30 -0.83 13.43 -45.63
CA LEU A 30 -1.69 12.26 -45.46
C LEU A 30 -1.10 10.96 -46.02
N GLY A 31 -1.09 9.93 -45.22
CA GLY A 31 -0.80 8.57 -45.64
C GLY A 31 -1.41 7.52 -44.68
N SER A 32 -2.44 6.85 -45.21
CA SER A 32 -2.89 5.49 -44.85
C SER A 32 -3.15 5.13 -43.36
N THR A 33 -4.44 5.03 -43.06
CA THR A 33 -5.02 4.51 -41.84
C THR A 33 -4.75 3.02 -41.64
N ARG A 34 -3.75 2.66 -40.81
CA ARG A 34 -3.77 1.41 -40.03
C ARG A 34 -4.08 1.78 -38.60
N ARG A 35 -5.25 1.36 -38.11
CA ARG A 35 -5.59 1.46 -36.68
C ARG A 35 -4.58 0.62 -35.90
N PRO A 36 -3.79 1.19 -34.97
CA PRO A 36 -3.03 0.40 -34.04
C PRO A 36 -4.02 -0.28 -33.08
N SER A 37 -3.90 -1.60 -32.93
CA SER A 37 -4.53 -2.33 -31.84
C SER A 37 -4.18 -1.62 -30.53
N ALA A 38 -5.19 -1.17 -29.80
CA ALA A 38 -5.04 -0.50 -28.53
C ALA A 38 -4.48 -1.50 -27.52
N SER A 39 -3.16 -1.62 -27.46
CA SER A 39 -2.50 -2.19 -26.29
C SER A 39 -2.69 -1.17 -25.16
N LEU A 40 -3.53 -1.52 -24.20
CA LEU A 40 -3.74 -0.75 -22.99
C LEU A 40 -2.38 -0.39 -22.39
N ARG A 41 -2.17 0.88 -22.12
CA ARG A 41 -0.93 1.35 -21.50
C ARG A 41 -0.76 0.66 -20.14
N PRO A 42 0.47 0.33 -19.71
CA PRO A 42 0.72 -0.34 -18.43
C PRO A 42 0.10 0.36 -17.22
N ARG A 43 -0.20 1.65 -17.35
CA ARG A 43 -0.83 2.48 -16.33
C ARG A 43 -2.32 2.18 -16.14
N GLU A 44 -3.03 1.79 -17.20
CA GLU A 44 -4.47 1.44 -17.16
C GLU A 44 -4.69 0.03 -16.58
N LEU A 45 -3.73 -0.89 -16.78
CA LEU A 45 -3.77 -2.22 -16.15
C LEU A 45 -3.52 -2.17 -14.63
N ALA A 46 -2.81 -1.16 -14.14
CA ALA A 46 -2.57 -0.96 -12.70
C ALA A 46 -3.81 -0.44 -11.96
N GLU A 47 -4.74 0.21 -12.65
CA GLU A 47 -6.00 0.71 -12.07
C GLU A 47 -7.04 -0.39 -11.83
N MET A 48 -6.87 -1.59 -12.41
CA MET A 48 -7.84 -2.67 -12.29
C MET A 48 -7.76 -3.48 -10.99
N VAL A 49 -6.74 -3.28 -10.16
CA VAL A 49 -6.67 -3.91 -8.84
C VAL A 49 -7.10 -2.90 -7.78
N ALA A 50 -8.41 -2.77 -7.59
CA ALA A 50 -8.99 -1.94 -6.55
C ALA A 50 -8.71 -2.56 -5.17
N HIS A 51 -7.63 -2.14 -4.52
CA HIS A 51 -7.36 -2.51 -3.14
C HIS A 51 -8.32 -1.77 -2.20
N ARG A 52 -8.82 -2.49 -1.20
CA ARG A 52 -9.67 -1.90 -0.17
C ARG A 52 -8.93 -0.85 0.67
N PHE A 53 -7.61 -1.00 0.84
CA PHE A 53 -6.78 -0.10 1.64
C PHE A 53 -5.76 0.59 0.75
N HIS A 54 -5.67 1.90 0.91
CA HIS A 54 -4.71 2.78 0.25
C HIS A 54 -3.74 3.35 1.25
N GLN A 55 -2.52 3.62 0.82
CA GLN A 55 -1.51 4.25 1.64
C GLN A 55 -1.58 5.77 1.48
N TYR A 56 -1.79 6.48 2.59
CA TYR A 56 -1.79 7.95 2.62
C TYR A 56 -0.60 8.47 3.42
N GLN A 57 0.03 9.51 2.89
CA GLN A 57 0.94 10.35 3.63
C GLN A 57 0.17 11.57 4.13
N VAL A 58 0.07 11.69 5.44
CA VAL A 58 -0.65 12.78 6.08
C VAL A 58 0.34 13.64 6.85
N VAL A 59 0.24 14.96 6.67
CA VAL A 59 1.09 15.97 7.30
C VAL A 59 0.22 16.98 8.02
N GLY A 60 0.57 17.28 9.25
CA GLY A 60 -0.15 18.26 10.05
C GLY A 60 0.66 18.76 11.24
N ARG A 61 0.19 19.84 11.85
CA ARG A 61 0.82 20.48 13.01
C ARG A 61 -0.22 20.95 14.02
N ALA A 62 0.22 21.33 15.20
CA ALA A 62 -0.60 22.13 16.12
C ALA A 62 -0.82 23.52 15.52
N LEU A 63 -1.88 24.23 15.92
CA LEU A 63 -2.04 25.63 15.58
C LEU A 63 -0.94 26.45 16.28
N PRO A 64 -0.38 27.49 15.64
CA PRO A 64 0.54 28.41 16.28
C PRO A 64 -0.14 29.09 17.49
N THR A 65 0.60 29.25 18.55
CA THR A 65 0.19 29.97 19.74
C THR A 65 1.17 31.11 20.01
N PRO A 66 0.81 32.14 20.78
CA PRO A 66 1.75 33.20 21.12
C PRO A 66 3.05 32.73 21.81
N THR A 67 2.97 31.55 22.45
CA THR A 67 4.12 30.90 23.10
C THR A 67 4.94 30.01 22.18
N ASP A 68 4.36 29.52 21.07
CA ASP A 68 5.02 28.64 20.09
C ASP A 68 4.55 29.04 18.68
N GLU A 69 5.26 29.98 18.06
CA GLU A 69 4.95 30.47 16.72
C GLU A 69 5.22 29.41 15.63
N HIS A 70 6.18 28.52 15.88
CA HIS A 70 6.62 27.51 14.91
C HIS A 70 6.44 26.08 15.43
N PRO A 71 5.18 25.59 15.60
CA PRO A 71 4.94 24.26 16.12
C PRO A 71 5.48 23.17 15.20
N LYS A 72 5.96 22.09 15.80
CA LYS A 72 6.55 20.96 15.10
C LYS A 72 5.58 20.35 14.10
N ILE A 73 6.08 20.05 12.88
CA ILE A 73 5.35 19.39 11.81
C ILE A 73 5.48 17.88 11.96
N TYR A 74 4.35 17.18 11.91
CA TYR A 74 4.28 15.72 12.00
C TYR A 74 3.84 15.13 10.69
N ARG A 75 4.57 14.10 10.24
CA ARG A 75 4.26 13.31 9.05
C ARG A 75 4.03 11.86 9.43
N MET A 76 2.93 11.28 8.95
CA MET A 76 2.61 9.87 9.15
C MET A 76 2.23 9.21 7.84
N LYS A 77 2.67 7.96 7.64
CA LYS A 77 2.17 7.06 6.59
C LYS A 77 1.12 6.16 7.21
N LEU A 78 -0.09 6.20 6.68
CA LEU A 78 -1.26 5.51 7.23
C LEU A 78 -1.99 4.74 6.12
N TRP A 79 -2.58 3.61 6.49
CA TRP A 79 -3.45 2.84 5.60
C TRP A 79 -4.90 3.07 5.98
N ALA A 80 -5.69 3.48 5.02
CA ALA A 80 -7.12 3.72 5.17
C ALA A 80 -7.85 3.42 3.87
N THR A 81 -9.15 3.22 3.95
CA THR A 81 -10.01 3.03 2.77
C THR A 81 -10.29 4.34 2.05
N ASN A 82 -10.31 5.46 2.78
CA ASN A 82 -10.61 6.78 2.25
C ASN A 82 -9.72 7.83 2.92
N GLU A 83 -9.55 8.96 2.27
CA GLU A 83 -8.83 10.14 2.77
C GLU A 83 -9.38 10.63 4.12
N VAL A 84 -10.72 10.67 4.27
CA VAL A 84 -11.38 11.10 5.53
C VAL A 84 -11.00 10.20 6.71
N ARG A 85 -10.94 8.88 6.48
CA ARG A 85 -10.48 7.92 7.50
C ARG A 85 -8.99 8.06 7.79
N ALA A 86 -8.17 8.41 6.79
CA ALA A 86 -6.76 8.69 7.00
C ALA A 86 -6.55 9.92 7.89
N LYS A 87 -7.29 11.01 7.65
CA LYS A 87 -7.30 12.22 8.50
C LYS A 87 -7.71 11.89 9.94
N SER A 88 -8.77 11.08 10.10
CA SER A 88 -9.25 10.65 11.43
C SER A 88 -8.20 9.83 12.18
N LYS A 89 -7.55 8.86 11.51
CA LYS A 89 -6.46 8.07 12.09
C LYS A 89 -5.26 8.95 12.48
N PHE A 90 -4.90 9.92 11.66
CA PHE A 90 -3.82 10.85 11.95
C PHE A 90 -4.04 11.59 13.26
N TRP A 91 -5.21 12.21 13.45
CA TRP A 91 -5.54 12.92 14.68
C TRP A 91 -5.64 11.99 15.89
N TYR A 92 -6.13 10.78 15.70
CA TYR A 92 -6.14 9.78 16.77
C TYR A 92 -4.73 9.47 17.28
N PHE A 93 -3.77 9.22 16.38
CA PHE A 93 -2.39 8.95 16.77
C PHE A 93 -1.69 10.19 17.34
N LEU A 94 -1.91 11.35 16.76
CA LEU A 94 -1.29 12.60 17.23
C LEU A 94 -1.76 12.96 18.64
N ARG A 95 -3.04 12.76 18.93
CA ARG A 95 -3.59 12.93 20.28
C ARG A 95 -2.95 11.96 21.28
N LYS A 96 -2.78 10.68 20.91
CA LYS A 96 -2.17 9.68 21.79
C LYS A 96 -0.69 9.93 22.03
N LEU A 97 0.05 10.30 21.02
CA LEU A 97 1.51 10.40 21.08
C LEU A 97 2.00 11.78 21.54
N LYS A 98 1.31 12.85 21.14
CA LYS A 98 1.75 14.23 21.35
C LYS A 98 0.70 15.10 22.03
N LYS A 99 -0.43 14.53 22.45
CA LYS A 99 -1.55 15.24 23.12
C LYS A 99 -2.19 16.36 22.28
N VAL A 100 -1.87 16.48 20.99
CA VAL A 100 -2.47 17.46 20.08
C VAL A 100 -3.86 17.01 19.67
N LYS A 101 -4.89 17.81 19.95
CA LYS A 101 -6.28 17.55 19.57
C LYS A 101 -6.56 18.09 18.16
N LYS A 102 -7.59 17.54 17.49
CA LYS A 102 -8.05 18.01 16.18
C LYS A 102 -8.49 19.47 16.19
N SER A 103 -9.12 19.93 17.30
CA SER A 103 -9.57 21.33 17.47
C SER A 103 -8.43 22.35 17.44
N ASN A 104 -7.26 21.94 17.96
CA ASN A 104 -6.08 22.79 18.06
C ASN A 104 -5.00 22.34 17.05
N GLY A 105 -5.40 21.81 15.92
CA GLY A 105 -4.50 21.31 14.91
C GLY A 105 -4.86 21.76 13.51
N GLN A 106 -3.85 21.88 12.66
CA GLN A 106 -3.96 22.23 11.26
C GLN A 106 -3.47 21.06 10.39
N MET A 107 -4.28 20.66 9.42
CA MET A 107 -3.87 19.73 8.38
C MET A 107 -3.14 20.51 7.28
N LEU A 108 -1.92 20.11 6.96
CA LEU A 108 -1.11 20.78 5.93
C LEU A 108 -1.25 20.08 4.57
N ALA A 109 -1.12 18.77 4.55
CA ALA A 109 -1.21 18.00 3.31
C ALA A 109 -1.70 16.57 3.54
N ILE A 110 -2.36 16.02 2.55
CA ILE A 110 -2.68 14.60 2.45
C ILE A 110 -2.50 14.16 1.01
N ASN A 111 -1.67 13.13 0.82
CA ASN A 111 -1.39 12.58 -0.50
C ASN A 111 -1.47 11.06 -0.45
N GLU A 112 -2.01 10.46 -1.49
CA GLU A 112 -1.96 9.02 -1.68
C GLU A 112 -0.59 8.62 -2.24
N ILE A 113 -0.05 7.52 -1.73
CA ILE A 113 1.23 6.97 -2.19
C ILE A 113 0.94 5.75 -3.04
N PHE A 114 1.28 5.84 -4.32
CA PHE A 114 1.17 4.73 -5.27
C PHE A 114 2.46 3.89 -5.29
N GLU A 115 2.31 2.61 -5.61
CA GLU A 115 3.46 1.72 -5.78
C GLU A 115 4.22 2.08 -7.07
N ARG A 116 5.55 2.18 -6.98
CA ARG A 116 6.40 2.56 -8.11
C ARG A 116 6.43 1.48 -9.22
N ASN A 117 6.56 0.21 -8.82
CA ASN A 117 6.65 -0.93 -9.73
C ASN A 117 5.62 -1.99 -9.33
N PRO A 118 4.34 -1.89 -9.77
CA PRO A 118 3.28 -2.79 -9.35
C PRO A 118 3.32 -4.17 -10.06
N THR A 119 4.16 -4.34 -11.07
CA THR A 119 4.27 -5.58 -11.84
C THR A 119 5.27 -6.58 -11.24
N THR A 120 6.22 -6.11 -10.43
CA THR A 120 7.25 -6.97 -9.83
C THR A 120 6.80 -7.51 -8.49
N ILE A 121 6.99 -8.82 -8.28
CA ILE A 121 6.69 -9.46 -6.99
C ILE A 121 7.77 -9.08 -5.98
N LYS A 122 7.34 -8.64 -4.81
CA LYS A 122 8.20 -8.21 -3.70
C LYS A 122 7.80 -8.91 -2.41
N ASN A 123 8.76 -9.03 -1.50
CA ASN A 123 8.48 -9.48 -0.15
C ASN A 123 8.36 -8.27 0.76
N TYR A 124 7.24 -8.15 1.46
CA TYR A 124 6.98 -7.05 2.40
C TYR A 124 7.00 -7.56 3.82
N GLY A 125 7.85 -6.94 4.64
CA GLY A 125 7.86 -7.14 6.09
C GLY A 125 6.99 -6.09 6.76
N ILE A 126 6.04 -6.51 7.58
CA ILE A 126 5.11 -5.65 8.30
C ILE A 126 5.28 -5.87 9.81
N TRP A 127 5.67 -4.81 10.52
CA TRP A 127 5.67 -4.74 11.98
C TRP A 127 4.38 -4.12 12.43
N LEU A 128 3.64 -4.84 13.23
CA LEU A 128 2.33 -4.42 13.70
C LEU A 128 2.20 -4.58 15.21
N ARG A 129 1.31 -3.77 15.79
CA ARG A 129 0.82 -3.90 17.15
C ARG A 129 -0.68 -4.07 17.09
N TYR A 130 -1.21 -5.04 17.80
CA TYR A 130 -2.65 -5.25 17.87
C TYR A 130 -3.12 -5.40 19.31
N GLN A 131 -4.38 -5.08 19.54
CA GLN A 131 -5.04 -5.26 20.82
C GLN A 131 -5.81 -6.57 20.78
N SER A 132 -5.45 -7.49 21.66
CA SER A 132 -6.23 -8.68 21.97
C SER A 132 -7.25 -8.40 23.09
N ARG A 133 -7.96 -9.42 23.55
CA ARG A 133 -8.87 -9.28 24.71
C ARG A 133 -8.13 -9.01 26.00
N THR A 134 -6.92 -9.54 26.13
CA THR A 134 -6.11 -9.50 27.36
C THR A 134 -5.08 -8.39 27.37
N GLY A 135 -4.61 -7.91 26.22
CA GLY A 135 -3.57 -6.89 26.17
C GLY A 135 -3.11 -6.53 24.77
N TYR A 136 -1.99 -5.81 24.70
CA TYR A 136 -1.35 -5.41 23.44
C TYR A 136 -0.20 -6.34 23.11
N HIS A 137 -0.11 -6.73 21.83
CA HIS A 137 0.93 -7.60 21.32
C HIS A 137 1.60 -6.96 20.11
N ASN A 138 2.93 -7.12 20.04
CA ASN A 138 3.71 -6.77 18.86
C ASN A 138 3.95 -8.02 18.02
N MET A 139 3.87 -7.88 16.70
CA MET A 139 4.03 -9.00 15.79
C MET A 139 4.76 -8.53 14.52
N TYR A 140 5.57 -9.43 13.97
CA TYR A 140 6.20 -9.29 12.68
C TYR A 140 5.68 -10.35 11.72
N LYS A 141 5.23 -9.93 10.55
CA LYS A 141 4.73 -10.80 9.48
C LYS A 141 5.37 -10.42 8.15
N GLU A 142 5.47 -11.40 7.27
CA GLU A 142 5.96 -11.24 5.91
C GLU A 142 4.88 -11.66 4.92
N TYR A 143 4.75 -10.89 3.83
CA TYR A 143 3.81 -11.16 2.76
C TYR A 143 4.49 -10.97 1.42
N ARG A 144 4.10 -11.79 0.45
CA ARG A 144 4.58 -11.73 -0.91
C ARG A 144 3.47 -11.20 -1.80
N ASP A 145 3.72 -10.02 -2.39
CA ASP A 145 2.76 -9.35 -3.25
C ASP A 145 3.47 -8.42 -4.23
N THR A 146 2.76 -7.95 -5.24
CA THR A 146 3.25 -6.95 -6.18
C THR A 146 3.18 -5.53 -5.60
N THR A 147 2.17 -5.26 -4.75
CA THR A 147 1.94 -3.94 -4.15
C THR A 147 1.94 -4.00 -2.62
N LEU A 148 2.36 -2.91 -1.99
CA LEU A 148 2.31 -2.80 -0.52
C LEU A 148 0.86 -2.79 0.00
N ASN A 149 -0.06 -2.19 -0.75
CA ASN A 149 -1.48 -2.16 -0.37
C ASN A 149 -2.08 -3.56 -0.35
N GLY A 150 -1.76 -4.42 -1.34
CA GLY A 150 -2.16 -5.83 -1.36
C GLY A 150 -1.58 -6.61 -0.19
N ALA A 151 -0.30 -6.42 0.14
CA ALA A 151 0.33 -7.05 1.30
C ALA A 151 -0.35 -6.66 2.63
N VAL A 152 -0.74 -5.39 2.77
CA VAL A 152 -1.49 -4.90 3.95
C VAL A 152 -2.90 -5.49 4.01
N GLU A 153 -3.56 -5.65 2.87
CA GLU A 153 -4.87 -6.31 2.80
C GLU A 153 -4.79 -7.78 3.20
N GLN A 154 -3.80 -8.53 2.69
CA GLN A 154 -3.52 -9.90 3.12
C GLN A 154 -3.27 -9.97 4.64
N MET A 155 -2.52 -9.03 5.20
CA MET A 155 -2.26 -8.95 6.64
C MET A 155 -3.56 -8.75 7.43
N TYR A 156 -4.45 -7.84 7.02
CA TYR A 156 -5.73 -7.64 7.71
C TYR A 156 -6.64 -8.87 7.63
N ASN A 157 -6.68 -9.54 6.48
CA ASN A 157 -7.46 -10.77 6.29
C ASN A 157 -6.92 -11.91 7.17
N GLU A 158 -5.60 -12.08 7.23
CA GLU A 158 -4.97 -13.09 8.08
C GLU A 158 -5.19 -12.80 9.56
N MET A 159 -5.04 -11.55 10.00
CA MET A 159 -5.28 -11.16 11.39
C MET A 159 -6.74 -11.36 11.79
N ALA A 160 -7.68 -11.11 10.89
CA ALA A 160 -9.10 -11.38 11.14
C ALA A 160 -9.39 -12.88 11.23
N SER A 161 -8.78 -13.70 10.37
CA SER A 161 -9.03 -15.15 10.34
C SER A 161 -8.36 -15.91 11.49
N ARG A 162 -7.07 -15.65 11.73
CA ARG A 162 -6.28 -16.39 12.72
C ARG A 162 -6.39 -15.85 14.15
N HIS A 163 -6.45 -14.53 14.29
CA HIS A 163 -6.45 -13.86 15.60
C HIS A 163 -7.78 -13.22 15.96
N ARG A 164 -8.78 -13.26 15.07
CA ARG A 164 -10.10 -12.63 15.24
C ARG A 164 -10.03 -11.13 15.56
N VAL A 165 -9.01 -10.44 15.06
CA VAL A 165 -8.77 -9.03 15.30
C VAL A 165 -9.22 -8.21 14.09
N ARG A 166 -10.05 -7.20 14.33
CA ARG A 166 -10.55 -6.28 13.31
C ARG A 166 -9.51 -5.19 12.98
N SER A 167 -9.54 -4.64 11.77
CA SER A 167 -8.60 -3.63 11.29
C SER A 167 -8.45 -2.38 12.19
N PRO A 168 -9.48 -1.87 12.91
CA PRO A 168 -9.31 -0.74 13.82
C PRO A 168 -8.43 -1.03 15.04
N CYS A 169 -8.35 -2.30 15.45
CA CYS A 169 -7.52 -2.72 16.59
C CYS A 169 -6.07 -2.97 16.23
N ILE A 170 -5.70 -2.85 14.94
CA ILE A 170 -4.36 -3.11 14.43
C ILE A 170 -3.69 -1.78 14.10
N GLN A 171 -2.46 -1.61 14.59
CA GLN A 171 -1.60 -0.48 14.28
C GLN A 171 -0.38 -0.99 13.51
N ILE A 172 -0.18 -0.50 12.31
CA ILE A 172 1.02 -0.78 11.54
C ILE A 172 2.11 0.19 12.01
N ILE A 173 3.19 -0.37 12.56
CA ILE A 173 4.31 0.41 13.10
C ILE A 173 5.27 0.78 11.96
N LYS A 174 5.68 -0.24 11.18
CA LYS A 174 6.65 -0.09 10.10
C LYS A 174 6.35 -1.09 8.99
N THR A 175 6.60 -0.69 7.77
CA THR A 175 6.61 -1.56 6.60
C THR A 175 7.93 -1.39 5.85
N ALA A 176 8.46 -2.48 5.31
CA ALA A 176 9.67 -2.44 4.50
C ALA A 176 9.61 -3.56 3.45
N THR A 177 10.25 -3.35 2.32
CA THR A 177 10.59 -4.42 1.39
C THR A 177 11.75 -5.22 1.95
N VAL A 178 11.65 -6.55 1.94
CA VAL A 178 12.66 -7.46 2.50
C VAL A 178 13.28 -8.25 1.37
N HIS A 179 14.61 -8.22 1.29
CA HIS A 179 15.33 -9.04 0.32
C HIS A 179 15.12 -10.53 0.62
N PHE A 180 15.04 -11.40 -0.40
CA PHE A 180 14.71 -12.81 -0.25
C PHE A 180 15.61 -13.57 0.75
N LYS A 181 16.91 -13.25 0.81
CA LYS A 181 17.87 -13.84 1.77
C LYS A 181 17.56 -13.49 3.23
N LEU A 182 16.90 -12.35 3.48
CA LEU A 182 16.60 -11.84 4.81
C LEU A 182 15.19 -12.21 5.30
N CYS A 183 14.40 -12.90 4.49
CA CYS A 183 13.09 -13.38 4.87
C CYS A 183 13.20 -14.45 5.96
N LYS A 184 12.35 -14.31 7.00
CA LYS A 184 12.36 -15.21 8.18
C LYS A 184 11.21 -16.21 8.17
N ARG A 185 10.11 -15.90 7.47
CA ARG A 185 8.88 -16.70 7.49
C ARG A 185 8.90 -17.77 6.40
N ASP A 186 8.58 -19.00 6.78
CA ASP A 186 8.63 -20.15 5.88
C ASP A 186 7.59 -20.06 4.75
N ASN A 187 6.41 -19.50 5.03
CA ASN A 187 5.37 -19.25 4.04
C ASN A 187 5.83 -18.31 2.92
N THR A 188 6.81 -17.44 3.16
CA THR A 188 7.43 -16.56 2.16
C THR A 188 8.63 -17.23 1.52
N LYS A 189 9.48 -17.90 2.32
CA LYS A 189 10.71 -18.56 1.85
C LYS A 189 10.43 -19.67 0.83
N GLN A 190 9.36 -20.43 1.02
CA GLN A 190 9.01 -21.54 0.12
C GLN A 190 8.86 -21.13 -1.35
N PHE A 191 8.47 -19.87 -1.61
CA PHE A 191 8.30 -19.36 -2.98
C PHE A 191 9.57 -18.75 -3.58
N HIS A 192 10.71 -18.80 -2.88
CA HIS A 192 11.97 -18.28 -3.40
C HIS A 192 12.73 -19.31 -4.27
N ASN A 193 12.34 -20.57 -4.22
CA ASN A 193 12.89 -21.59 -5.09
C ASN A 193 12.25 -21.49 -6.48
N SER A 194 13.06 -21.31 -7.53
CA SER A 194 12.60 -21.26 -8.92
C SER A 194 12.11 -22.61 -9.44
N GLU A 195 12.57 -23.72 -8.84
CA GLU A 195 12.24 -25.09 -9.23
C GLU A 195 11.09 -25.69 -8.41
N ILE A 196 10.33 -24.84 -7.70
CA ILE A 196 9.21 -25.29 -6.86
C ILE A 196 8.17 -26.05 -7.72
N LYS A 197 7.85 -27.27 -7.32
CA LYS A 197 6.83 -28.11 -7.93
C LYS A 197 5.92 -28.66 -6.84
N PHE A 198 4.62 -28.55 -7.05
CA PHE A 198 3.62 -29.11 -6.14
C PHE A 198 2.35 -29.52 -6.89
N PRO A 199 1.62 -30.56 -6.45
CA PRO A 199 0.37 -31.00 -7.07
C PRO A 199 -0.76 -30.02 -6.74
N LEU A 200 -1.67 -29.79 -7.69
CA LEU A 200 -2.89 -29.00 -7.51
C LEU A 200 -4.02 -29.88 -6.96
N VAL A 201 -3.92 -30.30 -5.71
CA VAL A 201 -4.80 -31.28 -5.06
C VAL A 201 -6.24 -30.80 -4.95
N TYR A 202 -6.44 -29.52 -4.61
CA TYR A 202 -7.76 -28.93 -4.33
C TYR A 202 -8.32 -28.08 -5.46
N ARG A 203 -7.87 -28.26 -6.68
CA ARG A 203 -8.39 -27.48 -7.80
C ARG A 203 -9.84 -27.89 -8.12
N LYS A 204 -10.77 -27.00 -7.85
CA LYS A 204 -12.14 -27.12 -8.37
C LYS A 204 -12.15 -26.70 -9.84
N VAL A 205 -12.47 -27.64 -10.72
CA VAL A 205 -12.67 -27.34 -12.14
C VAL A 205 -14.02 -26.64 -12.28
N ARG A 206 -14.02 -25.38 -12.70
CA ARG A 206 -15.26 -24.66 -13.02
C ARG A 206 -15.57 -24.88 -14.50
N PRO A 207 -16.80 -25.22 -14.86
CA PRO A 207 -17.18 -25.30 -16.25
C PRO A 207 -17.13 -23.91 -16.90
N PRO A 208 -16.71 -23.79 -18.18
CA PRO A 208 -16.58 -22.52 -18.87
C PRO A 208 -17.93 -21.79 -19.03
N THR A 209 -19.03 -22.54 -19.11
CA THR A 209 -20.37 -21.98 -19.24
C THR A 209 -21.34 -22.58 -18.22
N ARG A 210 -22.42 -21.83 -17.91
CA ARG A 210 -23.46 -22.30 -17.00
C ARG A 210 -24.18 -23.56 -17.49
N LYS A 211 -24.33 -23.74 -18.79
CA LYS A 211 -24.97 -24.92 -19.41
C LYS A 211 -24.19 -26.22 -19.16
N LEU A 212 -22.86 -26.13 -19.04
CA LEU A 212 -21.99 -27.27 -18.76
C LEU A 212 -21.84 -27.57 -17.26
N ARG A 213 -22.53 -26.85 -16.40
CA ARG A 213 -22.53 -27.08 -14.95
C ARG A 213 -23.39 -28.31 -14.65
N THR A 214 -22.74 -29.40 -14.26
CA THR A 214 -23.44 -30.60 -13.79
C THR A 214 -24.09 -30.35 -12.42
N THR A 215 -25.28 -30.83 -12.23
CA THR A 215 -26.02 -30.81 -10.94
C THR A 215 -25.38 -31.75 -9.94
N PHE A 216 -24.81 -32.84 -10.41
CA PHE A 216 -24.09 -33.83 -9.62
C PHE A 216 -22.59 -33.68 -9.83
N LYS A 217 -21.82 -33.53 -8.73
CA LYS A 217 -20.36 -33.50 -8.75
C LYS A 217 -19.82 -34.68 -8.01
N ALA A 218 -19.13 -35.57 -8.73
CA ALA A 218 -18.22 -36.51 -8.09
C ALA A 218 -17.09 -35.70 -7.44
N SER A 219 -16.89 -35.80 -6.15
CA SER A 219 -15.72 -35.26 -5.46
C SER A 219 -14.55 -36.19 -5.70
N ARG A 220 -13.37 -35.62 -6.04
CA ARG A 220 -12.14 -36.41 -6.03
C ARG A 220 -11.86 -36.89 -4.60
N PRO A 221 -11.44 -38.15 -4.41
CA PRO A 221 -11.03 -38.60 -3.10
C PRO A 221 -9.88 -37.75 -2.59
N ASN A 222 -9.89 -37.48 -1.28
CA ASN A 222 -8.76 -36.81 -0.63
C ASN A 222 -7.61 -37.84 -0.54
N LEU A 223 -6.50 -37.57 -1.23
CA LEU A 223 -5.33 -38.44 -1.22
C LEU A 223 -4.39 -38.20 -0.03
N PHE A 224 -4.69 -37.18 0.77
CA PHE A 224 -3.90 -36.77 1.93
C PHE A 224 -4.81 -36.73 3.16
N MET A 225 -5.17 -37.88 3.65
CA MET A 225 -5.71 -38.08 5.00
C MET A 225 -4.57 -38.45 5.95
#